data_f8754cf8a125aebd333ba37987895fde
#
_entry.id   f8754cf8a125aebd333ba37987895fde
#
_cell.length_a   1.000
_cell.length_b   1.000
_cell.length_c   1.000
_cell.angle_alpha   90.00
_cell.angle_beta   90.00
_cell.angle_gamma   90.00
#
_symmetry.space_group_name_H-M   'P 1'
#
loop_
_entity.id
_entity.type
_entity.pdbx_description
1 polymer ?
#
loop_
_entity_poly.entity_id
_entity_poly.type
_entity_poly.pdbx_seq_one_letter_code
_entity_poly.pdbx_strand_id
1 'polypeptide(L)'
;MNFLNEAQAYEGEMRAFFEDLHRHPEPSHFENRTNRRVREQLKAHGIDMLCPKDNITIAVIHGAKPGKTVGLRFDTDALQLQELCDVPYKSEHDGLMHGCGHDAHTTCGVYVARLLKTHADELCGTYKIIFQPAEEGEHGADEVIATGLVSDVDAFFGLHVWSLYPTGTLHATPGGIWAEPDMFKITIHGKGGHGATPE
;
A
#
# COMPACT_ATOMS: atom_id res chain seq x y z
N MET A 1 -13.60 22.41 -0.54
CA MET A 1 -12.64 21.51 0.16
C MET A 1 -11.22 21.95 -0.12
N ASN A 2 -10.37 22.06 0.90
CA ASN A 2 -8.93 22.30 0.73
C ASN A 2 -8.14 21.16 1.39
N PHE A 3 -8.16 20.02 0.72
CA PHE A 3 -7.52 18.79 1.21
C PHE A 3 -6.04 18.95 1.55
N LEU A 4 -5.30 19.83 0.84
CA LEU A 4 -3.87 20.05 1.11
C LEU A 4 -3.64 20.67 2.50
N ASN A 5 -4.37 21.73 2.83
CA ASN A 5 -4.22 22.39 4.13
C ASN A 5 -4.65 21.46 5.28
N GLU A 6 -5.68 20.65 5.05
CA GLU A 6 -6.16 19.69 6.05
C GLU A 6 -5.15 18.54 6.23
N ALA A 7 -4.58 18.02 5.13
CA ALA A 7 -3.52 17.03 5.20
C ALA A 7 -2.29 17.56 5.96
N GLN A 8 -1.89 18.81 5.70
CA GLN A 8 -0.79 19.47 6.44
C GLN A 8 -1.06 19.56 7.94
N ALA A 9 -2.31 19.74 8.36
CA ALA A 9 -2.67 19.74 9.79
C ALA A 9 -2.45 18.38 10.45
N TYR A 10 -2.41 17.29 9.68
CA TYR A 10 -2.16 15.93 10.19
C TYR A 10 -0.68 15.51 10.11
N GLU A 11 0.23 16.37 9.64
CA GLU A 11 1.63 16.01 9.37
C GLU A 11 2.30 15.27 10.53
N GLY A 12 2.15 15.74 11.76
CA GLY A 12 2.74 15.10 12.94
C GLY A 12 2.21 13.70 13.21
N GLU A 13 0.89 13.50 13.06
CA GLU A 13 0.24 12.20 13.23
C GLU A 13 0.65 11.25 12.08
N MET A 14 0.66 11.75 10.83
CA MET A 14 1.09 10.99 9.65
C MET A 14 2.53 10.51 9.80
N ARG A 15 3.43 11.41 10.21
CA ARG A 15 4.84 11.08 10.44
C ARG A 15 4.99 10.00 11.52
N ALA A 16 4.32 10.14 12.64
CA ALA A 16 4.38 9.15 13.72
C ALA A 16 3.85 7.78 13.28
N PHE A 17 2.80 7.74 12.48
CA PHE A 17 2.24 6.50 11.95
C PHE A 17 3.17 5.85 10.91
N PHE A 18 3.70 6.66 9.99
CA PHE A 18 4.71 6.22 9.00
C PHE A 18 5.94 5.62 9.70
N GLU A 19 6.51 6.32 10.69
CA GLU A 19 7.69 5.85 11.42
C GLU A 19 7.42 4.58 12.22
N ASP A 20 6.20 4.39 12.75
CA ASP A 20 5.79 3.14 13.39
C ASP A 20 5.74 1.97 12.42
N LEU A 21 5.21 2.18 11.21
CA LEU A 21 5.20 1.15 10.16
C LEU A 21 6.62 0.84 9.67
N HIS A 22 7.44 1.87 9.46
CA HIS A 22 8.81 1.70 8.98
C HIS A 22 9.68 0.89 9.93
N ARG A 23 9.53 1.09 11.26
CA ARG A 23 10.23 0.28 12.28
C ARG A 23 9.82 -1.18 12.28
N HIS A 24 8.62 -1.50 11.83
CA HIS A 24 8.03 -2.83 11.93
C HIS A 24 7.55 -3.36 10.58
N PRO A 25 8.45 -3.48 9.60
CA PRO A 25 8.11 -4.00 8.28
C PRO A 25 7.67 -5.46 8.37
N GLU A 26 6.71 -5.83 7.54
CA GLU A 26 6.23 -7.21 7.42
C GLU A 26 6.33 -7.66 5.96
N PRO A 27 6.81 -8.88 5.68
CA PRO A 27 6.93 -9.37 4.31
C PRO A 27 5.57 -9.70 3.71
N SER A 28 5.54 -9.83 2.38
CA SER A 28 4.36 -10.22 1.60
C SER A 28 3.62 -11.40 2.24
N HIS A 29 2.29 -11.32 2.30
CA HIS A 29 1.33 -12.21 2.95
C HIS A 29 1.32 -12.23 4.49
N PHE A 30 2.24 -11.57 5.16
CA PHE A 30 2.33 -11.54 6.62
C PHE A 30 2.07 -10.17 7.24
N GLU A 31 1.48 -9.22 6.51
CA GLU A 31 1.23 -7.82 6.89
C GLU A 31 0.10 -7.68 7.94
N ASN A 32 0.09 -8.58 8.91
CA ASN A 32 -1.00 -8.67 9.91
C ASN A 32 -0.94 -7.53 10.94
N ARG A 33 0.27 -7.15 11.40
CA ARG A 33 0.45 -6.01 12.29
C ARG A 33 0.11 -4.70 11.58
N THR A 34 0.62 -4.53 10.37
CA THR A 34 0.36 -3.36 9.51
C THR A 34 -1.14 -3.16 9.34
N ASN A 35 -1.86 -4.20 8.93
CA ASN A 35 -3.32 -4.14 8.78
C ASN A 35 -4.05 -3.91 10.11
N ARG A 36 -3.59 -4.46 11.23
CA ARG A 36 -4.14 -4.16 12.55
C ARG A 36 -3.96 -2.67 12.89
N ARG A 37 -2.79 -2.09 12.65
CA ARG A 37 -2.53 -0.66 12.87
C ARG A 37 -3.42 0.23 11.99
N VAL A 38 -3.60 -0.15 10.72
CA VAL A 38 -4.56 0.50 9.82
C VAL A 38 -5.98 0.47 10.40
N ARG A 39 -6.45 -0.71 10.83
CA ARG A 39 -7.80 -0.88 11.41
C ARG A 39 -8.01 -0.06 12.68
N GLU A 40 -6.99 0.03 13.54
CA GLU A 40 -7.02 0.87 14.73
C GLU A 40 -7.24 2.34 14.37
N GLN A 41 -6.52 2.86 13.37
CA GLN A 41 -6.68 4.23 12.88
C GLN A 41 -8.07 4.46 12.26
N LEU A 42 -8.51 3.57 11.38
CA LEU A 42 -9.83 3.68 10.74
C LEU A 42 -10.95 3.68 11.79
N LYS A 43 -10.87 2.78 12.78
CA LYS A 43 -11.85 2.69 13.88
C LYS A 43 -11.86 3.96 14.73
N ALA A 44 -10.71 4.54 15.05
CA ALA A 44 -10.61 5.76 15.83
C ALA A 44 -11.33 6.95 15.16
N HIS A 45 -11.44 6.91 13.82
CA HIS A 45 -12.13 7.93 13.04
C HIS A 45 -13.56 7.53 12.59
N GLY A 46 -14.10 6.44 13.13
CA GLY A 46 -15.47 6.00 12.81
C GLY A 46 -15.65 5.62 11.35
N ILE A 47 -14.62 5.05 10.71
CA ILE A 47 -14.64 4.63 9.31
C ILE A 47 -15.01 3.15 9.25
N ASP A 48 -16.02 2.83 8.46
CA ASP A 48 -16.45 1.46 8.21
C ASP A 48 -15.39 0.71 7.40
N MET A 49 -15.22 -0.59 7.70
CA MET A 49 -14.21 -1.40 7.02
C MET A 49 -14.67 -2.84 6.81
N LEU A 50 -14.18 -3.45 5.75
CA LEU A 50 -14.31 -4.87 5.43
C LEU A 50 -12.94 -5.53 5.60
N CYS A 51 -12.89 -6.61 6.34
CA CYS A 51 -11.63 -7.32 6.68
C CYS A 51 -11.77 -8.80 6.33
N PRO A 52 -11.70 -9.17 5.03
CA PRO A 52 -11.90 -10.54 4.58
C PRO A 52 -10.78 -11.50 5.01
N LYS A 53 -9.58 -10.96 5.25
CA LYS A 53 -8.40 -11.65 5.76
C LYS A 53 -7.67 -10.76 6.76
N ASP A 54 -6.74 -11.33 7.55
CA ASP A 54 -5.98 -10.57 8.53
C ASP A 54 -5.08 -9.51 7.89
N ASN A 55 -4.57 -9.78 6.71
CA ASN A 55 -3.71 -8.90 5.92
C ASN A 55 -4.43 -8.10 4.82
N ILE A 56 -5.76 -8.11 4.75
CA ILE A 56 -6.55 -7.31 3.82
C ILE A 56 -7.54 -6.43 4.58
N THR A 57 -7.48 -5.14 4.36
CA THR A 57 -8.43 -4.17 4.90
C THR A 57 -8.95 -3.28 3.77
N ILE A 58 -10.26 -3.10 3.71
CA ILE A 58 -10.90 -2.19 2.76
C ILE A 58 -11.77 -1.24 3.57
N ALA A 59 -11.35 0.03 3.69
CA ALA A 59 -12.19 1.07 4.27
C ALA A 59 -13.27 1.49 3.28
N VAL A 60 -14.47 1.75 3.76
CA VAL A 60 -15.62 2.13 2.94
C VAL A 60 -16.17 3.46 3.41
N ILE A 61 -16.19 4.44 2.54
CA ILE A 61 -16.77 5.76 2.80
C ILE A 61 -17.91 6.01 1.80
N HIS A 62 -19.10 6.21 2.33
CA HIS A 62 -20.25 6.58 1.52
C HIS A 62 -20.43 8.10 1.51
N GLY A 63 -20.43 8.68 0.31
CA GLY A 63 -20.85 10.06 0.12
C GLY A 63 -22.36 10.23 0.29
N ALA A 64 -22.78 11.44 0.64
CA ALA A 64 -24.19 11.77 0.87
C ALA A 64 -25.03 11.75 -0.42
N LYS A 65 -24.42 11.77 -1.59
CA LYS A 65 -25.10 11.82 -2.90
C LYS A 65 -24.82 10.56 -3.71
N PRO A 66 -25.77 10.12 -4.54
CA PRO A 66 -25.53 9.01 -5.46
C PRO A 66 -24.33 9.29 -6.39
N GLY A 67 -23.59 8.25 -6.73
CA GLY A 67 -22.45 8.35 -7.63
C GLY A 67 -21.80 6.99 -7.87
N LYS A 68 -20.66 7.01 -8.51
CA LYS A 68 -19.85 5.82 -8.82
C LYS A 68 -19.10 5.31 -7.59
N THR A 69 -18.64 4.06 -7.67
CA THR A 69 -17.71 3.50 -6.70
C THR A 69 -16.28 3.72 -7.20
N VAL A 70 -15.43 4.35 -6.38
CA VAL A 70 -14.03 4.62 -6.68
C VAL A 70 -13.15 3.81 -5.73
N GLY A 71 -12.22 3.04 -6.28
CA GLY A 71 -11.19 2.31 -5.56
C GLY A 71 -9.90 3.13 -5.49
N LEU A 72 -9.33 3.26 -4.29
CA LEU A 72 -8.02 3.85 -4.06
C LEU A 72 -7.11 2.77 -3.45
N ARG A 73 -6.05 2.40 -4.15
CA ARG A 73 -5.17 1.28 -3.80
C ARG A 73 -3.89 1.78 -3.14
N PHE A 74 -3.57 1.13 -2.01
CA PHE A 74 -2.34 1.33 -1.24
C PHE A 74 -1.80 -0.04 -0.85
N ASP A 75 -0.56 -0.34 -1.21
CA ASP A 75 0.13 -1.56 -0.83
C ASP A 75 0.71 -1.47 0.58
N THR A 76 1.03 -2.62 1.18
CA THR A 76 1.33 -2.69 2.61
C THR A 76 2.56 -3.53 2.97
N ASP A 77 3.10 -4.31 2.04
CA ASP A 77 4.20 -5.23 2.27
C ASP A 77 5.59 -4.56 2.23
N ALA A 78 6.56 -5.23 2.82
CA ALA A 78 7.96 -4.82 2.87
C ALA A 78 8.85 -5.82 2.15
N LEU A 79 10.06 -5.38 1.80
CA LEU A 79 11.06 -6.16 1.09
C LEU A 79 11.97 -6.94 2.05
N GLN A 80 12.38 -8.13 1.64
CA GLN A 80 13.44 -8.90 2.29
C GLN A 80 14.81 -8.27 1.95
N LEU A 81 15.08 -7.14 2.58
CA LEU A 81 16.24 -6.31 2.33
C LEU A 81 16.78 -5.74 3.65
N GLN A 82 18.09 -5.79 3.85
CA GLN A 82 18.72 -5.19 5.02
C GLN A 82 18.76 -3.66 4.89
N GLU A 83 18.17 -2.96 5.83
CA GLU A 83 18.26 -1.51 5.86
C GLU A 83 19.64 -1.04 6.28
N LEU A 84 20.26 -0.18 5.46
CA LEU A 84 21.57 0.42 5.70
C LEU A 84 21.48 1.92 6.05
N CYS A 85 20.29 2.51 6.00
CA CYS A 85 20.09 3.92 6.33
C CYS A 85 20.30 4.16 7.84
N ASP A 86 20.88 5.31 8.16
CA ASP A 86 21.02 5.77 9.54
C ASP A 86 19.91 6.81 9.83
N VAL A 87 18.73 6.28 10.15
CA VAL A 87 17.55 7.08 10.48
C VAL A 87 17.01 6.68 11.85
N PRO A 88 16.41 7.61 12.63
CA PRO A 88 15.93 7.34 13.99
C PRO A 88 14.74 6.36 14.04
N TYR A 89 14.12 6.08 12.91
CA TYR A 89 13.00 5.14 12.75
C TYR A 89 13.37 3.93 11.91
N LYS A 90 14.65 3.57 11.85
CA LYS A 90 15.15 2.39 11.15
C LYS A 90 14.38 1.13 11.53
N SER A 91 14.26 0.20 10.59
CA SER A 91 13.68 -1.13 10.83
C SER A 91 14.28 -1.82 12.05
N GLU A 92 13.41 -2.33 12.91
CA GLU A 92 13.78 -3.16 14.08
C GLU A 92 13.86 -4.65 13.73
N HIS A 93 13.66 -5.00 12.43
CA HIS A 93 13.69 -6.36 11.92
C HIS A 93 14.86 -6.56 10.96
N ASP A 94 15.85 -7.34 11.38
CA ASP A 94 16.99 -7.66 10.52
C ASP A 94 16.55 -8.34 9.22
N GLY A 95 17.07 -7.84 8.10
CA GLY A 95 16.76 -8.37 6.77
C GLY A 95 15.39 -8.01 6.21
N LEU A 96 14.67 -7.07 6.85
CA LEU A 96 13.41 -6.55 6.35
C LEU A 96 13.40 -5.02 6.39
N MET A 97 12.91 -4.36 5.34
CA MET A 97 12.70 -2.91 5.33
C MET A 97 11.61 -2.51 4.33
N HIS A 98 10.98 -1.38 4.56
CA HIS A 98 10.15 -0.70 3.58
C HIS A 98 11.01 0.03 2.54
N GLY A 99 11.68 -0.74 1.65
CA GLY A 99 12.55 -0.20 0.61
C GLY A 99 11.83 0.38 -0.60
N CYS A 100 10.54 0.06 -0.77
CA CYS A 100 9.70 0.53 -1.86
C CYS A 100 8.73 1.66 -1.44
N GLY A 101 8.65 1.98 -0.14
CA GLY A 101 7.84 3.09 0.36
C GLY A 101 6.37 2.74 0.64
N HIS A 102 6.04 1.46 0.79
CA HIS A 102 4.66 1.02 1.06
C HIS A 102 4.14 1.44 2.44
N ASP A 103 5.01 1.72 3.40
CA ASP A 103 4.69 2.40 4.66
C ASP A 103 4.14 3.82 4.46
N ALA A 104 4.75 4.57 3.52
CA ALA A 104 4.23 5.88 3.11
C ALA A 104 2.89 5.74 2.37
N HIS A 105 2.75 4.74 1.49
CA HIS A 105 1.49 4.46 0.80
C HIS A 105 0.39 4.10 1.79
N THR A 106 0.65 3.17 2.70
CA THR A 106 -0.28 2.78 3.77
C THR A 106 -0.70 3.99 4.62
N THR A 107 0.26 4.83 4.99
CA THR A 107 0.00 6.08 5.72
C THR A 107 -0.91 7.00 4.90
N CYS A 108 -0.59 7.25 3.63
CA CYS A 108 -1.46 8.04 2.74
C CYS A 108 -2.88 7.47 2.70
N GLY A 109 -3.03 6.15 2.57
CA GLY A 109 -4.35 5.49 2.53
C GLY A 109 -5.20 5.78 3.76
N VAL A 110 -4.63 5.68 4.96
CA VAL A 110 -5.31 5.98 6.22
C VAL A 110 -5.80 7.43 6.28
N TYR A 111 -4.94 8.38 5.92
CA TYR A 111 -5.29 9.80 6.01
C TYR A 111 -6.17 10.27 4.86
N VAL A 112 -6.09 9.66 3.68
CA VAL A 112 -7.09 9.84 2.61
C VAL A 112 -8.46 9.36 3.08
N ALA A 113 -8.55 8.19 3.71
CA ALA A 113 -9.81 7.68 4.28
C ALA A 113 -10.39 8.66 5.31
N ARG A 114 -9.55 9.22 6.19
CA ARG A 114 -9.95 10.22 7.19
C ARG A 114 -10.47 11.51 6.54
N LEU A 115 -9.77 12.04 5.53
CA LEU A 115 -10.21 13.23 4.79
C LEU A 115 -11.55 13.00 4.09
N LEU A 116 -11.71 11.89 3.38
CA LEU A 116 -12.97 11.54 2.72
C LEU A 116 -14.11 11.37 3.72
N LYS A 117 -13.86 10.74 4.88
CA LYS A 117 -14.87 10.61 5.94
C LYS A 117 -15.31 11.95 6.48
N THR A 118 -14.36 12.89 6.70
CA THR A 118 -14.65 14.25 7.18
C THR A 118 -15.57 15.02 6.22
N HIS A 119 -15.41 14.79 4.92
CA HIS A 119 -16.18 15.47 3.86
C HIS A 119 -17.30 14.63 3.25
N ALA A 120 -17.69 13.53 3.88
CA ALA A 120 -18.67 12.58 3.32
C ALA A 120 -19.98 13.26 2.88
N ASP A 121 -20.44 14.27 3.60
CA ASP A 121 -21.66 15.03 3.28
C ASP A 121 -21.57 15.81 1.96
N GLU A 122 -20.37 16.11 1.48
CA GLU A 122 -20.15 16.84 0.23
C GLU A 122 -19.86 15.90 -0.95
N LEU A 123 -19.53 14.63 -0.68
CA LEU A 123 -19.09 13.64 -1.67
C LEU A 123 -20.25 12.94 -2.37
N CYS A 124 -19.97 12.43 -3.56
CA CYS A 124 -20.88 11.60 -4.35
C CYS A 124 -20.31 10.19 -4.47
N GLY A 125 -21.18 9.17 -4.40
CA GLY A 125 -20.79 7.77 -4.60
C GLY A 125 -20.13 7.13 -3.40
N THR A 126 -19.37 6.07 -3.64
CA THR A 126 -18.69 5.27 -2.62
C THR A 126 -17.19 5.27 -2.89
N TYR A 127 -16.39 5.37 -1.83
CA TYR A 127 -14.94 5.29 -1.90
C TYR A 127 -14.46 4.07 -1.12
N LYS A 128 -13.73 3.19 -1.79
CA LYS A 128 -13.09 2.00 -1.20
C LYS A 128 -11.58 2.24 -1.13
N ILE A 129 -11.06 2.36 0.08
CA ILE A 129 -9.63 2.50 0.32
C ILE A 129 -9.08 1.12 0.61
N ILE A 130 -8.31 0.58 -0.33
CA ILE A 130 -7.89 -0.82 -0.38
C ILE A 130 -6.45 -0.90 0.09
N PHE A 131 -6.23 -1.53 1.23
CA PHE A 131 -4.90 -1.86 1.74
C PHE A 131 -4.56 -3.25 1.23
N GLN A 132 -3.75 -3.28 0.15
CA GLN A 132 -3.41 -4.49 -0.58
C GLN A 132 -2.14 -5.11 -0.03
N PRO A 133 -2.12 -6.40 0.32
CA PRO A 133 -0.91 -7.14 0.67
C PRO A 133 -0.11 -7.54 -0.56
N ALA A 134 1.12 -8.03 -0.35
CA ALA A 134 1.91 -8.83 -1.27
C ALA A 134 2.01 -8.25 -2.70
N GLU A 135 2.39 -6.98 -2.81
CA GLU A 135 2.61 -6.31 -4.10
C GLU A 135 3.90 -6.81 -4.77
N GLU A 136 4.95 -7.07 -3.98
CA GLU A 136 6.33 -7.34 -4.42
C GLU A 136 6.49 -8.74 -5.08
N GLY A 137 5.64 -9.04 -6.06
CA GLY A 137 5.72 -10.26 -6.86
C GLY A 137 4.96 -11.47 -6.32
N GLU A 138 4.13 -11.30 -5.30
CA GLU A 138 3.42 -12.39 -4.61
C GLU A 138 1.91 -12.41 -4.91
N HIS A 139 1.44 -11.69 -5.95
CA HIS A 139 0.06 -11.71 -6.45
C HIS A 139 -1.03 -11.28 -5.45
N GLY A 140 -0.73 -10.37 -4.51
CA GLY A 140 -1.70 -9.90 -3.51
C GLY A 140 -2.94 -9.19 -4.09
N ALA A 141 -2.82 -8.57 -5.27
CA ALA A 141 -3.97 -8.00 -5.98
C ALA A 141 -5.01 -9.07 -6.34
N ASP A 142 -4.57 -10.27 -6.77
CA ASP A 142 -5.46 -11.39 -7.08
C ASP A 142 -6.22 -11.85 -5.84
N GLU A 143 -5.57 -11.80 -4.67
CA GLU A 143 -6.24 -12.10 -3.40
C GLU A 143 -7.35 -11.10 -3.08
N VAL A 144 -7.10 -9.81 -3.28
CA VAL A 144 -8.12 -8.77 -3.09
C VAL A 144 -9.28 -8.97 -4.07
N ILE A 145 -9.00 -9.21 -5.34
CA ILE A 145 -10.01 -9.48 -6.38
C ILE A 145 -10.85 -10.72 -6.03
N ALA A 146 -10.21 -11.79 -5.58
CA ALA A 146 -10.87 -13.05 -5.21
C ALA A 146 -11.85 -12.90 -4.03
N THR A 147 -11.73 -11.83 -3.22
CA THR A 147 -12.75 -11.53 -2.19
C THR A 147 -14.11 -11.14 -2.75
N GLY A 148 -14.17 -10.69 -4.01
CA GLY A 148 -15.37 -10.12 -4.64
C GLY A 148 -15.74 -8.72 -4.14
N LEU A 149 -15.05 -8.19 -3.12
CA LEU A 149 -15.42 -6.92 -2.45
C LEU A 149 -15.09 -5.66 -3.27
N VAL A 150 -14.38 -5.82 -4.38
CA VAL A 150 -14.00 -4.73 -5.27
C VAL A 150 -14.66 -4.84 -6.66
N SER A 151 -15.57 -5.80 -6.84
CA SER A 151 -16.21 -6.08 -8.13
C SER A 151 -17.18 -4.97 -8.61
N ASP A 152 -17.62 -4.10 -7.70
CA ASP A 152 -18.49 -2.96 -7.97
C ASP A 152 -17.74 -1.64 -8.16
N VAL A 153 -16.41 -1.67 -8.23
CA VAL A 153 -15.58 -0.47 -8.42
C VAL A 153 -15.59 -0.06 -9.89
N ASP A 154 -16.03 1.17 -10.17
CA ASP A 154 -16.10 1.75 -11.51
C ASP A 154 -14.75 2.28 -12.02
N ALA A 155 -13.89 2.74 -11.10
CA ALA A 155 -12.58 3.28 -11.44
C ALA A 155 -11.59 3.08 -10.28
N PHE A 156 -10.35 2.70 -10.62
CA PHE A 156 -9.25 2.55 -9.68
C PHE A 156 -8.22 3.65 -9.86
N PHE A 157 -7.67 4.09 -8.72
CA PHE A 157 -6.50 4.95 -8.66
C PHE A 157 -5.47 4.33 -7.70
N GLY A 158 -4.21 4.48 -8.05
CA GLY A 158 -3.08 4.17 -7.21
C GLY A 158 -2.05 5.28 -7.29
N LEU A 159 -1.15 5.32 -6.34
CA LEU A 159 0.01 6.21 -6.34
C LEU A 159 1.25 5.39 -5.98
N HIS A 160 2.41 5.94 -6.33
CA HIS A 160 3.68 5.42 -5.85
C HIS A 160 4.60 6.59 -5.50
N VAL A 161 5.28 6.54 -4.34
CA VAL A 161 6.35 7.48 -4.00
C VAL A 161 7.60 7.14 -4.82
N TRP A 162 8.37 8.17 -5.23
CA TRP A 162 9.53 7.95 -6.10
C TRP A 162 10.69 8.85 -5.71
N SER A 163 11.79 8.25 -5.30
CA SER A 163 12.96 8.98 -4.78
C SER A 163 13.70 9.81 -5.82
N LEU A 164 13.50 9.57 -7.12
CA LEU A 164 14.18 10.30 -8.20
C LEU A 164 13.49 11.61 -8.58
N TYR A 165 12.28 11.88 -8.06
CA TYR A 165 11.57 13.13 -8.32
C TYR A 165 11.67 14.11 -7.15
N PRO A 166 11.68 15.41 -7.40
CA PRO A 166 11.69 16.42 -6.34
C PRO A 166 10.46 16.29 -5.43
N THR A 167 10.68 16.41 -4.12
CA THR A 167 9.59 16.42 -3.14
C THR A 167 8.56 17.49 -3.45
N GLY A 168 7.29 17.17 -3.31
CA GLY A 168 6.16 18.08 -3.60
C GLY A 168 5.74 18.11 -5.06
N THR A 169 6.33 17.27 -5.93
CA THR A 169 5.87 17.12 -7.32
C THR A 169 4.93 15.94 -7.46
N LEU A 170 3.97 16.03 -8.38
CA LEU A 170 3.08 14.96 -8.79
C LEU A 170 3.27 14.71 -10.29
N HIS A 171 3.47 13.47 -10.65
CA HIS A 171 3.62 13.03 -12.03
C HIS A 171 2.46 12.13 -12.43
N ALA A 172 1.74 12.50 -13.47
CA ALA A 172 0.68 11.71 -14.07
C ALA A 172 0.75 11.89 -15.59
N THR A 173 0.94 10.78 -16.30
CA THR A 173 1.09 10.78 -17.78
C THR A 173 0.05 9.86 -18.38
N PRO A 174 -0.66 10.25 -19.46
CA PRO A 174 -1.54 9.33 -20.18
C PRO A 174 -0.78 8.15 -20.79
N GLY A 175 -1.37 6.96 -20.74
CA GLY A 175 -0.78 5.72 -21.28
C GLY A 175 -0.10 4.88 -20.22
N GLY A 176 0.76 3.96 -20.66
CA GLY A 176 1.52 3.09 -19.77
C GLY A 176 2.61 3.87 -19.02
N ILE A 177 2.61 3.76 -17.68
CA ILE A 177 3.58 4.44 -16.81
C ILE A 177 4.56 3.42 -16.24
N TRP A 178 4.11 2.20 -15.95
CA TRP A 178 4.87 1.13 -15.32
C TRP A 178 5.07 -0.04 -16.26
N ALA A 179 6.20 -0.73 -16.11
CA ALA A 179 6.44 -2.00 -16.74
C ALA A 179 5.71 -3.11 -15.97
N GLU A 180 5.30 -4.15 -16.66
CA GLU A 180 4.83 -5.40 -16.05
C GLU A 180 6.04 -6.32 -15.86
N PRO A 181 6.38 -6.75 -14.63
CA PRO A 181 7.48 -7.69 -14.40
C PRO A 181 7.02 -9.13 -14.62
N ASP A 182 7.82 -9.88 -15.37
CA ASP A 182 7.66 -11.33 -15.48
C ASP A 182 8.79 -12.04 -14.73
N MET A 183 8.43 -13.04 -13.92
CA MET A 183 9.39 -13.86 -13.20
C MET A 183 9.47 -15.27 -13.80
N PHE A 184 10.68 -15.74 -14.11
CA PHE A 184 10.89 -17.11 -14.53
C PHE A 184 12.03 -17.75 -13.76
N LYS A 185 11.92 -19.06 -13.51
CA LYS A 185 12.95 -19.86 -12.85
C LYS A 185 13.41 -20.99 -13.78
N ILE A 186 14.72 -21.01 -14.07
CA ILE A 186 15.34 -22.11 -14.81
C ILE A 186 16.09 -22.98 -13.79
N THR A 187 15.73 -24.27 -13.75
CA THR A 187 16.44 -25.25 -12.93
C THR A 187 17.15 -26.23 -13.86
N ILE A 188 18.47 -26.26 -13.79
CA ILE A 188 19.29 -27.18 -14.56
C ILE A 188 19.72 -28.35 -13.68
N HIS A 189 19.24 -29.54 -13.99
CA HIS A 189 19.65 -30.77 -13.36
C HIS A 189 20.81 -31.37 -14.14
N GLY A 190 22.02 -31.23 -13.63
CA GLY A 190 23.23 -31.70 -14.30
C GLY A 190 24.20 -32.32 -13.32
N LYS A 191 25.26 -32.93 -13.87
CA LYS A 191 26.39 -33.43 -13.10
C LYS A 191 27.49 -32.35 -13.14
N GLY A 192 28.07 -32.05 -12.00
CA GLY A 192 29.20 -31.08 -11.94
C GLY A 192 30.42 -31.61 -12.73
N GLY A 193 31.10 -30.69 -13.42
CA GLY A 193 32.28 -31.00 -14.21
C GLY A 193 33.17 -29.76 -14.40
N HIS A 194 34.32 -29.94 -15.00
CA HIS A 194 35.23 -28.84 -15.32
C HIS A 194 34.66 -27.99 -16.45
N GLY A 195 34.56 -26.67 -16.31
CA GLY A 195 33.93 -25.79 -17.31
C GLY A 195 34.53 -25.84 -18.72
N ALA A 196 35.82 -26.14 -18.85
CA ALA A 196 36.51 -26.26 -20.15
C ALA A 196 36.53 -27.71 -20.71
N THR A 197 36.25 -28.71 -19.88
CA THR A 197 36.20 -30.13 -20.24
C THR A 197 34.98 -30.78 -19.57
N PRO A 198 33.75 -30.37 -19.97
CA PRO A 198 32.53 -30.99 -19.44
C PRO A 198 32.36 -32.37 -20.09
N GLU A 199 32.30 -33.43 -19.27
CA GLU A 199 32.02 -34.79 -19.71
C GLU A 199 30.65 -35.25 -19.25
#